data_3c53daddab68b694a7c1ea79a4085fe9
#
_entry.id   3c53daddab68b694a7c1ea79a4085fe9
#
_cell.length_a   1.000
_cell.length_b   1.000
_cell.length_c   1.000
_cell.angle_alpha   90.00
_cell.angle_beta   90.00
_cell.angle_gamma   90.00
#
_symmetry.space_group_name_H-M   'P 1'
#
loop_
_entity.id
_entity.type
_entity.pdbx_description
1 polymer ?
#
loop_
_entity_poly.entity_id
_entity_poly.type
_entity_poly.pdbx_seq_one_letter_code
_entity_poly.pdbx_strand_id
1 'polypeptide(L)'
;MNKRKLDIGKLISANVAWFVLLILVLFFGIFSENFFSFRNIMNLLSQNAYLLIASIGITFVMMSSGMDLSVGYVMSTMGVIGAKLLVDVGLPSAVVIVLMILITVAIELLNTWLSIKLRLQLLVVTIATMTIFQGATYIISESKTINNLPDSFKFWGQKYLFGSVPVSVILTLILFLVMSFVLNKTYFGRKVYALGGNPEAARLAGININKMRYSIAAIEGVFIGIDVVLLIGRLGSAVSTMGVGTEFTVMTGIFLGGVSMRGGEGKLSGVFAGILCIALLTNGMQLAGINIYYQYVVRGIILLAAIGYDVYQMTRRDNMKKRKLEEAREAKRA
;
A
#
# COMPACT_ATOMS: atom_id res chain seq x y z
N MET A 1 29.26 5.65 33.10
CA MET A 1 27.94 5.36 32.48
C MET A 1 27.46 6.62 31.74
N ASN A 2 27.64 6.68 30.42
CA ASN A 2 27.30 7.83 29.63
C ASN A 2 25.80 7.73 29.27
N LYS A 3 24.95 8.52 29.93
CA LYS A 3 23.53 8.64 29.59
C LYS A 3 23.45 9.16 28.15
N ARG A 4 23.16 8.28 27.16
CA ARG A 4 22.79 8.69 25.81
C ARG A 4 21.61 9.65 25.97
N LYS A 5 21.83 10.95 25.78
CA LYS A 5 20.77 11.93 25.65
C LYS A 5 19.91 11.44 24.46
N LEU A 6 18.66 11.12 24.74
CA LEU A 6 17.67 10.80 23.72
C LEU A 6 17.59 12.01 22.78
N ASP A 7 18.14 11.87 21.60
CA ASP A 7 18.07 12.89 20.56
C ASP A 7 16.65 12.87 20.00
N ILE A 8 15.79 13.69 20.63
CA ILE A 8 14.36 13.78 20.31
C ILE A 8 14.16 14.06 18.81
N GLY A 9 15.06 14.87 18.21
CA GLY A 9 15.00 15.13 16.75
C GLY A 9 15.20 13.88 15.91
N LYS A 10 16.12 12.98 16.31
CA LYS A 10 16.30 11.68 15.63
C LYS A 10 15.14 10.71 15.85
N LEU A 11 14.53 10.76 17.04
CA LEU A 11 13.36 9.93 17.33
C LEU A 11 12.15 10.35 16.49
N ILE A 12 11.91 11.66 16.38
CA ILE A 12 10.84 12.22 15.55
C ILE A 12 11.09 11.91 14.07
N SER A 13 12.30 12.17 13.57
CA SER A 13 12.63 11.92 12.15
C SER A 13 12.55 10.44 11.74
N ALA A 14 12.75 9.52 12.67
CA ALA A 14 12.63 8.08 12.43
C ALA A 14 11.18 7.55 12.47
N ASN A 15 10.24 8.33 13.01
CA ASN A 15 8.85 7.91 13.26
C ASN A 15 7.83 9.01 12.91
N VAL A 16 8.09 9.81 11.89
CA VAL A 16 7.23 10.96 11.51
C VAL A 16 5.77 10.57 11.37
N ALA A 17 5.46 9.46 10.68
CA ALA A 17 4.09 9.00 10.50
C ALA A 17 3.36 8.74 11.82
N TRP A 18 4.03 8.16 12.81
CA TRP A 18 3.45 7.91 14.13
C TRP A 18 3.17 9.21 14.91
N PHE A 19 4.04 10.21 14.78
CA PHE A 19 3.81 11.53 15.38
C PHE A 19 2.65 12.26 14.71
N VAL A 20 2.57 12.24 13.37
CA VAL A 20 1.45 12.81 12.63
C VAL A 20 0.16 12.09 13.01
N LEU A 21 0.18 10.77 13.09
CA LEU A 21 -0.98 9.98 13.52
C LEU A 21 -1.45 10.39 14.94
N LEU A 22 -0.51 10.53 15.87
CA LEU A 22 -0.82 10.96 17.24
C LEU A 22 -1.48 12.35 17.26
N ILE A 23 -0.94 13.31 16.50
CA ILE A 23 -1.50 14.66 16.40
C ILE A 23 -2.92 14.61 15.83
N LEU A 24 -3.15 13.82 14.78
CA LEU A 24 -4.48 13.67 14.18
C LEU A 24 -5.49 13.01 15.15
N VAL A 25 -5.05 11.97 15.86
CA VAL A 25 -5.87 11.30 16.88
C VAL A 25 -6.26 12.27 18.00
N LEU A 26 -5.33 13.08 18.49
CA LEU A 26 -5.60 14.10 19.51
C LEU A 26 -6.51 15.19 18.97
N PHE A 27 -6.25 15.68 17.77
CA PHE A 27 -7.07 16.71 17.13
C PHE A 27 -8.52 16.27 16.98
N PHE A 28 -8.78 15.13 16.30
CA PHE A 28 -10.14 14.63 16.10
C PHE A 28 -10.79 14.16 17.41
N GLY A 29 -9.99 13.68 18.37
CA GLY A 29 -10.47 13.30 19.70
C GLY A 29 -11.04 14.45 20.51
N ILE A 30 -10.54 15.68 20.29
CA ILE A 30 -11.06 16.90 20.96
C ILE A 30 -12.33 17.40 20.24
N PHE A 31 -12.39 17.29 18.92
CA PHE A 31 -13.49 17.87 18.13
C PHE A 31 -14.68 16.94 17.91
N SER A 32 -14.58 15.65 18.26
CA SER A 32 -15.68 14.70 18.06
C SER A 32 -15.90 13.84 19.30
N GLU A 33 -17.05 14.02 19.96
CA GLU A 33 -17.43 13.32 21.21
C GLU A 33 -17.40 11.78 21.08
N ASN A 34 -17.68 11.24 19.87
CA ASN A 34 -17.73 9.80 19.62
C ASN A 34 -16.47 9.26 18.97
N PHE A 35 -15.41 10.06 18.81
CA PHE A 35 -14.20 9.64 18.12
C PHE A 35 -13.54 8.40 18.75
N PHE A 36 -13.40 8.37 20.06
CA PHE A 36 -12.79 7.26 20.80
C PHE A 36 -13.75 6.09 21.08
N SER A 37 -14.99 6.14 20.59
CA SER A 37 -15.88 4.98 20.78
C SER A 37 -15.29 3.76 20.07
N PHE A 38 -15.35 2.60 20.75
CA PHE A 38 -14.85 1.33 20.19
C PHE A 38 -15.47 1.04 18.83
N ARG A 39 -16.77 1.33 18.68
CA ARG A 39 -17.49 1.16 17.42
C ARG A 39 -16.89 2.02 16.29
N ASN A 40 -16.57 3.28 16.57
CA ASN A 40 -15.99 4.17 15.56
C ASN A 40 -14.58 3.69 15.15
N ILE A 41 -13.75 3.31 16.12
CA ILE A 41 -12.41 2.77 15.84
C ILE A 41 -12.50 1.51 14.98
N MET A 42 -13.37 0.56 15.32
CA MET A 42 -13.55 -0.66 14.54
C MET A 42 -14.10 -0.38 13.15
N ASN A 43 -15.02 0.57 13.02
CA ASN A 43 -15.53 1.01 11.73
C ASN A 43 -14.45 1.64 10.88
N LEU A 44 -13.65 2.53 11.44
CA LEU A 44 -12.52 3.19 10.73
C LEU A 44 -11.51 2.15 10.23
N LEU A 45 -11.12 1.21 11.09
CA LEU A 45 -10.18 0.14 10.70
C LEU A 45 -10.79 -0.77 9.63
N SER A 46 -12.06 -1.18 9.78
CA SER A 46 -12.75 -2.03 8.80
C SER A 46 -12.92 -1.32 7.45
N GLN A 47 -13.22 -0.02 7.49
CA GLN A 47 -13.37 0.78 6.26
C GLN A 47 -12.08 0.90 5.46
N ASN A 48 -10.94 0.87 6.13
CA ASN A 48 -9.64 1.05 5.51
C ASN A 48 -8.81 -0.25 5.50
N ALA A 49 -9.39 -1.38 5.89
CA ALA A 49 -8.70 -2.68 5.90
C ALA A 49 -8.14 -3.05 4.52
N TYR A 50 -8.91 -2.78 3.46
CA TYR A 50 -8.49 -3.01 2.09
C TYR A 50 -7.26 -2.16 1.73
N LEU A 51 -7.22 -0.85 2.06
CA LEU A 51 -6.05 0.01 1.83
C LEU A 51 -4.81 -0.47 2.59
N LEU A 52 -5.00 -0.91 3.84
CA LEU A 52 -3.92 -1.45 4.66
C LEU A 52 -3.35 -2.73 4.06
N ILE A 53 -4.17 -3.61 3.50
CA ILE A 53 -3.73 -4.85 2.85
C ILE A 53 -3.04 -4.55 1.54
N ALA A 54 -3.60 -3.73 0.66
CA ALA A 54 -2.95 -3.29 -0.57
C ALA A 54 -1.59 -2.67 -0.29
N SER A 55 -1.50 -1.83 0.75
CA SER A 55 -0.25 -1.16 1.12
C SER A 55 0.88 -2.14 1.49
N ILE A 56 0.56 -3.34 2.00
CA ILE A 56 1.59 -4.35 2.30
C ILE A 56 2.28 -4.79 1.00
N GLY A 57 1.51 -5.23 -0.01
CA GLY A 57 2.04 -5.69 -1.29
C GLY A 57 2.83 -4.59 -2.01
N ILE A 58 2.21 -3.43 -2.19
CA ILE A 58 2.81 -2.28 -2.88
C ILE A 58 4.09 -1.80 -2.16
N THR A 59 4.17 -1.90 -0.83
CA THR A 59 5.38 -1.54 -0.07
C THR A 59 6.58 -2.39 -0.49
N PHE A 60 6.42 -3.69 -0.71
CA PHE A 60 7.52 -4.54 -1.16
C PHE A 60 8.04 -4.13 -2.54
N VAL A 61 7.13 -3.76 -3.45
CA VAL A 61 7.48 -3.23 -4.78
C VAL A 61 8.24 -1.91 -4.65
N MET A 62 7.72 -0.96 -3.88
CA MET A 62 8.37 0.33 -3.68
C MET A 62 9.73 0.21 -2.98
N MET A 63 9.85 -0.66 -1.97
CA MET A 63 11.13 -0.93 -1.32
C MET A 63 12.16 -1.56 -2.27
N SER A 64 11.73 -2.22 -3.36
CA SER A 64 12.61 -2.73 -4.41
C SER A 64 12.88 -1.74 -5.56
N SER A 65 12.57 -0.46 -5.38
CA SER A 65 12.65 0.60 -6.39
C SER A 65 11.68 0.44 -7.56
N GLY A 66 10.58 -0.31 -7.37
CA GLY A 66 9.46 -0.39 -8.31
C GLY A 66 8.35 0.58 -7.95
N MET A 67 7.51 0.90 -8.92
CA MET A 67 6.24 1.58 -8.72
C MET A 67 5.19 0.91 -9.59
N ASP A 68 4.03 0.60 -9.01
CA ASP A 68 2.88 0.06 -9.73
C ASP A 68 1.68 1.02 -9.61
N LEU A 69 1.24 1.52 -10.76
CA LEU A 69 0.04 2.35 -10.87
C LEU A 69 -1.17 1.58 -11.42
N SER A 70 -1.02 0.31 -11.79
CA SER A 70 -2.12 -0.48 -12.34
C SER A 70 -3.11 -0.94 -11.27
N VAL A 71 -2.72 -0.94 -10.01
CA VAL A 71 -3.44 -1.52 -8.86
C VAL A 71 -4.91 -1.13 -8.84
N GLY A 72 -5.26 0.16 -8.99
CA GLY A 72 -6.64 0.62 -8.91
C GLY A 72 -7.57 0.02 -9.96
N TYR A 73 -7.12 -0.09 -11.20
CA TYR A 73 -7.91 -0.73 -12.25
C TYR A 73 -7.81 -2.26 -12.25
N VAL A 74 -6.70 -2.83 -11.79
CA VAL A 74 -6.61 -4.27 -11.52
C VAL A 74 -7.65 -4.66 -10.47
N MET A 75 -7.75 -3.90 -9.37
CA MET A 75 -8.79 -4.07 -8.35
C MET A 75 -10.20 -3.98 -8.94
N SER A 76 -10.48 -2.96 -9.74
CA SER A 76 -11.79 -2.76 -10.38
C SER A 76 -12.12 -3.93 -11.32
N THR A 77 -11.19 -4.34 -12.17
CA THR A 77 -11.38 -5.46 -13.12
C THR A 77 -11.62 -6.76 -12.37
N MET A 78 -10.80 -7.05 -11.38
CA MET A 78 -10.91 -8.30 -10.61
C MET A 78 -12.18 -8.34 -9.77
N GLY A 79 -12.60 -7.20 -9.22
CA GLY A 79 -13.86 -7.11 -8.50
C GLY A 79 -15.07 -7.38 -9.41
N VAL A 80 -15.08 -6.81 -10.63
CA VAL A 80 -16.12 -7.07 -11.63
C VAL A 80 -16.11 -8.54 -12.07
N ILE A 81 -14.93 -9.11 -12.38
CA ILE A 81 -14.81 -10.53 -12.76
C ILE A 81 -15.28 -11.42 -11.60
N GLY A 82 -14.79 -11.18 -10.37
CA GLY A 82 -15.19 -11.96 -9.20
C GLY A 82 -16.70 -11.89 -8.94
N ALA A 83 -17.31 -10.70 -9.05
CA ALA A 83 -18.73 -10.54 -8.89
C ALA A 83 -19.56 -11.28 -9.97
N LYS A 84 -19.13 -11.24 -11.23
CA LYS A 84 -19.76 -12.02 -12.32
C LYS A 84 -19.64 -13.53 -12.10
N LEU A 85 -18.49 -14.01 -11.66
CA LEU A 85 -18.31 -15.43 -11.35
C LEU A 85 -19.20 -15.89 -10.19
N LEU A 86 -19.46 -15.01 -9.20
CA LEU A 86 -20.34 -15.30 -8.08
C LEU A 86 -21.82 -15.23 -8.46
N VAL A 87 -22.24 -14.22 -9.22
CA VAL A 87 -23.66 -13.91 -9.45
C VAL A 87 -24.15 -14.52 -10.75
N ASP A 88 -23.42 -14.35 -11.87
CA ASP A 88 -23.86 -14.80 -13.19
C ASP A 88 -23.56 -16.29 -13.41
N VAL A 89 -22.40 -16.76 -12.94
CA VAL A 89 -21.96 -18.15 -13.11
C VAL A 89 -22.35 -19.03 -11.91
N GLY A 90 -22.51 -18.42 -10.72
CA GLY A 90 -22.91 -19.14 -9.50
C GLY A 90 -21.79 -20.00 -8.87
N LEU A 91 -20.51 -19.66 -9.09
CA LEU A 91 -19.40 -20.40 -8.50
C LEU A 91 -19.34 -20.25 -6.97
N PRO A 92 -18.89 -21.28 -6.25
CA PRO A 92 -18.68 -21.21 -4.80
C PRO A 92 -17.69 -20.08 -4.42
N SER A 93 -17.99 -19.32 -3.36
CA SER A 93 -17.18 -18.18 -2.91
C SER A 93 -15.70 -18.53 -2.71
N ALA A 94 -15.39 -19.71 -2.15
CA ALA A 94 -14.01 -20.14 -1.95
C ALA A 94 -13.24 -20.31 -3.26
N VAL A 95 -13.90 -20.84 -4.31
CA VAL A 95 -13.30 -20.99 -5.64
C VAL A 95 -13.02 -19.62 -6.25
N VAL A 96 -14.00 -18.69 -6.17
CA VAL A 96 -13.84 -17.34 -6.73
C VAL A 96 -12.71 -16.59 -6.02
N ILE A 97 -12.60 -16.67 -4.69
CA ILE A 97 -11.50 -16.04 -3.93
C ILE A 97 -10.15 -16.55 -4.42
N VAL A 98 -9.98 -17.86 -4.57
CA VAL A 98 -8.73 -18.46 -5.06
C VAL A 98 -8.42 -17.99 -6.49
N LEU A 99 -9.43 -18.00 -7.37
CA LEU A 99 -9.27 -17.52 -8.75
C LEU A 99 -8.88 -16.05 -8.80
N MET A 100 -9.51 -15.18 -8.01
CA MET A 100 -9.18 -13.76 -7.94
C MET A 100 -7.71 -13.57 -7.54
N ILE A 101 -7.25 -14.26 -6.49
CA ILE A 101 -5.86 -14.17 -6.04
C ILE A 101 -4.90 -14.70 -7.13
N LEU A 102 -5.19 -15.83 -7.76
CA LEU A 102 -4.33 -16.39 -8.81
C LEU A 102 -4.25 -15.48 -10.04
N ILE A 103 -5.37 -14.89 -10.45
CA ILE A 103 -5.40 -13.98 -11.61
C ILE A 103 -4.65 -12.67 -11.29
N THR A 104 -4.82 -12.09 -10.11
CA THR A 104 -4.04 -10.90 -9.72
C THR A 104 -2.54 -11.20 -9.67
N VAL A 105 -2.15 -12.34 -9.13
CA VAL A 105 -0.74 -12.80 -9.18
C VAL A 105 -0.24 -12.92 -10.62
N ALA A 106 -1.04 -13.51 -11.51
CA ALA A 106 -0.67 -13.65 -12.92
C ALA A 106 -0.52 -12.27 -13.62
N ILE A 107 -1.38 -11.30 -13.28
CA ILE A 107 -1.30 -9.94 -13.80
C ILE A 107 0.00 -9.25 -13.36
N GLU A 108 0.33 -9.32 -12.07
CA GLU A 108 1.55 -8.66 -11.56
C GLU A 108 2.83 -9.36 -12.04
N LEU A 109 2.79 -10.67 -12.21
CA LEU A 109 3.88 -11.40 -12.86
C LEU A 109 4.03 -11.00 -14.34
N LEU A 110 2.92 -10.77 -15.06
CA LEU A 110 2.93 -10.28 -16.43
C LEU A 110 3.51 -8.86 -16.52
N ASN A 111 3.09 -7.94 -15.64
CA ASN A 111 3.64 -6.59 -15.54
C ASN A 111 5.17 -6.64 -15.35
N THR A 112 5.62 -7.47 -14.41
CA THR A 112 7.05 -7.65 -14.13
C THR A 112 7.78 -8.30 -15.31
N TRP A 113 7.19 -9.30 -15.97
CA TRP A 113 7.77 -9.94 -17.14
C TRP A 113 7.92 -8.94 -18.30
N LEU A 114 6.90 -8.13 -18.58
CA LEU A 114 6.96 -7.07 -19.59
C LEU A 114 8.09 -6.07 -19.27
N SER A 115 8.17 -5.61 -18.02
CA SER A 115 9.21 -4.69 -17.56
C SER A 115 10.62 -5.25 -17.82
N ILE A 116 10.86 -6.52 -17.47
CA ILE A 116 12.15 -7.18 -17.65
C ILE A 116 12.44 -7.43 -19.13
N LYS A 117 11.47 -7.97 -19.90
CA LYS A 117 11.63 -8.35 -21.29
C LYS A 117 11.86 -7.15 -22.20
N LEU A 118 11.11 -6.08 -21.97
CA LEU A 118 11.18 -4.84 -22.76
C LEU A 118 12.25 -3.86 -22.21
N ARG A 119 12.88 -4.17 -21.07
CA ARG A 119 13.83 -3.30 -20.36
C ARG A 119 13.24 -1.93 -20.01
N LEU A 120 11.96 -1.89 -19.72
CA LEU A 120 11.24 -0.69 -19.30
C LEU A 120 11.18 -0.60 -17.77
N GLN A 121 11.06 0.61 -17.24
CA GLN A 121 10.72 0.79 -15.83
C GLN A 121 9.32 0.21 -15.55
N LEU A 122 9.14 -0.43 -14.40
CA LEU A 122 7.85 -1.01 -14.03
C LEU A 122 6.72 0.02 -14.08
N LEU A 123 6.98 1.25 -13.64
CA LEU A 123 6.04 2.37 -13.70
C LEU A 123 5.45 2.58 -15.11
N VAL A 124 6.29 2.53 -16.14
CA VAL A 124 5.84 2.74 -17.55
C VAL A 124 4.93 1.61 -18.00
N VAL A 125 5.27 0.37 -17.65
CA VAL A 125 4.47 -0.81 -17.96
C VAL A 125 3.14 -0.75 -17.25
N THR A 126 3.13 -0.39 -15.97
CA THR A 126 1.90 -0.37 -15.16
C THR A 126 0.96 0.77 -15.53
N ILE A 127 1.44 1.90 -16.02
CA ILE A 127 0.59 2.94 -16.63
C ILE A 127 -0.10 2.40 -17.89
N ALA A 128 0.61 1.66 -18.75
CA ALA A 128 0.01 1.08 -19.93
C ALA A 128 -1.03 0.00 -19.57
N THR A 129 -0.70 -0.91 -18.66
CA THR A 129 -1.63 -1.96 -18.22
C THR A 129 -2.80 -1.40 -17.42
N MET A 130 -2.62 -0.34 -16.63
CA MET A 130 -3.70 0.44 -16.02
C MET A 130 -4.75 0.86 -17.06
N THR A 131 -4.32 1.41 -18.20
CA THR A 131 -5.23 1.84 -19.26
C THR A 131 -5.93 0.64 -19.92
N ILE A 132 -5.22 -0.48 -20.10
CA ILE A 132 -5.81 -1.73 -20.61
C ILE A 132 -6.89 -2.23 -19.66
N PHE A 133 -6.60 -2.33 -18.35
CA PHE A 133 -7.56 -2.77 -17.34
C PHE A 133 -8.72 -1.80 -17.16
N GLN A 134 -8.49 -0.50 -17.35
CA GLN A 134 -9.58 0.48 -17.42
C GLN A 134 -10.58 0.11 -18.51
N GLY A 135 -10.11 -0.09 -19.74
CA GLY A 135 -10.97 -0.51 -20.85
C GLY A 135 -11.65 -1.86 -20.59
N ALA A 136 -10.88 -2.85 -20.14
CA ALA A 136 -11.39 -4.18 -19.83
C ALA A 136 -12.50 -4.15 -18.77
N THR A 137 -12.33 -3.36 -17.71
CA THR A 137 -13.35 -3.23 -16.66
C THR A 137 -14.69 -2.74 -17.20
N TYR A 138 -14.68 -1.69 -18.04
CA TYR A 138 -15.91 -1.16 -18.61
C TYR A 138 -16.55 -2.12 -19.61
N ILE A 139 -15.76 -2.83 -20.42
CA ILE A 139 -16.26 -3.83 -21.37
C ILE A 139 -16.93 -4.99 -20.60
N ILE A 140 -16.24 -5.55 -19.59
CA ILE A 140 -16.73 -6.71 -18.83
C ILE A 140 -17.95 -6.36 -18.00
N SER A 141 -17.99 -5.18 -17.37
CA SER A 141 -19.12 -4.74 -16.54
C SER A 141 -20.28 -4.17 -17.33
N GLU A 142 -20.08 -3.84 -18.61
CA GLU A 142 -21.03 -3.03 -19.40
C GLU A 142 -21.37 -1.70 -18.71
N SER A 143 -20.44 -1.18 -17.89
CA SER A 143 -20.62 -0.01 -17.02
C SER A 143 -21.75 -0.16 -15.99
N LYS A 144 -22.23 -1.39 -15.74
CA LYS A 144 -23.27 -1.69 -14.75
C LYS A 144 -22.68 -2.12 -13.43
N THR A 145 -23.38 -1.83 -12.35
CA THR A 145 -23.06 -2.34 -11.01
C THR A 145 -23.58 -3.78 -10.88
N ILE A 146 -22.72 -4.69 -10.42
CA ILE A 146 -23.09 -6.07 -10.12
C ILE A 146 -23.39 -6.16 -8.63
N ASN A 147 -24.66 -6.39 -8.28
CA ASN A 147 -25.15 -6.44 -6.92
C ASN A 147 -25.41 -7.89 -6.48
N ASN A 148 -25.87 -8.03 -5.22
CA ASN A 148 -26.33 -9.30 -4.65
C ASN A 148 -25.26 -10.39 -4.56
N LEU A 149 -24.04 -10.01 -4.15
CA LEU A 149 -23.03 -11.00 -3.83
C LEU A 149 -23.52 -11.94 -2.72
N PRO A 150 -23.17 -13.25 -2.77
CA PRO A 150 -23.64 -14.22 -1.77
C PRO A 150 -23.07 -13.91 -0.36
N ASP A 151 -23.83 -14.23 0.67
CA ASP A 151 -23.46 -13.95 2.07
C ASP A 151 -22.17 -14.68 2.49
N SER A 152 -21.90 -15.85 1.91
CA SER A 152 -20.65 -16.57 2.11
C SER A 152 -19.42 -15.78 1.65
N PHE A 153 -19.56 -14.91 0.64
CA PHE A 153 -18.50 -14.02 0.18
C PHE A 153 -18.44 -12.75 1.03
N LYS A 154 -19.59 -12.16 1.39
CA LYS A 154 -19.67 -10.97 2.25
C LYS A 154 -19.09 -11.20 3.64
N PHE A 155 -18.95 -12.46 4.08
CA PHE A 155 -18.34 -12.83 5.34
C PHE A 155 -17.00 -12.11 5.58
N TRP A 156 -16.15 -12.02 4.58
CA TRP A 156 -14.80 -11.43 4.71
C TRP A 156 -14.81 -9.92 4.96
N GLY A 157 -15.79 -9.22 4.41
CA GLY A 157 -15.89 -7.75 4.51
C GLY A 157 -16.88 -7.24 5.54
N GLN A 158 -17.94 -8.01 5.86
CA GLN A 158 -19.08 -7.55 6.69
C GLN A 158 -19.23 -8.27 8.04
N LYS A 159 -18.64 -9.47 8.20
CA LYS A 159 -18.82 -10.25 9.43
C LYS A 159 -18.02 -9.67 10.59
N TYR A 160 -18.66 -9.67 11.76
CA TYR A 160 -18.04 -9.34 13.03
C TYR A 160 -17.83 -10.63 13.84
N LEU A 161 -16.66 -10.78 14.45
CA LEU A 161 -16.35 -11.82 15.43
C LEU A 161 -16.54 -11.24 16.83
N PHE A 162 -16.93 -12.10 17.76
CA PHE A 162 -17.20 -11.69 19.16
C PHE A 162 -18.18 -10.50 19.28
N GLY A 163 -19.06 -10.36 18.30
CA GLY A 163 -20.07 -9.30 18.24
C GLY A 163 -19.58 -7.89 17.91
N SER A 164 -18.27 -7.64 17.90
CA SER A 164 -17.75 -6.27 17.82
C SER A 164 -16.52 -6.07 16.93
N VAL A 165 -15.75 -7.12 16.64
CA VAL A 165 -14.49 -7.01 15.88
C VAL A 165 -14.68 -7.50 14.44
N PRO A 166 -14.49 -6.65 13.43
CA PRO A 166 -14.61 -7.06 12.02
C PRO A 166 -13.55 -8.10 11.62
N VAL A 167 -13.95 -9.13 10.86
CA VAL A 167 -13.05 -10.15 10.31
C VAL A 167 -11.93 -9.51 9.50
N SER A 168 -12.26 -8.48 8.72
CA SER A 168 -11.29 -7.73 7.90
C SER A 168 -10.15 -7.11 8.73
N VAL A 169 -10.45 -6.61 9.93
CA VAL A 169 -9.44 -6.02 10.83
C VAL A 169 -8.49 -7.10 11.36
N ILE A 170 -9.03 -8.25 11.78
CA ILE A 170 -8.22 -9.36 12.28
C ILE A 170 -7.30 -9.88 11.17
N LEU A 171 -7.85 -10.10 9.97
CA LEU A 171 -7.08 -10.55 8.82
C LEU A 171 -5.95 -9.55 8.49
N THR A 172 -6.27 -8.25 8.45
CA THR A 172 -5.28 -7.20 8.19
C THR A 172 -4.15 -7.22 9.21
N LEU A 173 -4.45 -7.34 10.50
CA LEU A 173 -3.44 -7.38 11.55
C LEU A 173 -2.56 -8.62 11.46
N ILE A 174 -3.14 -9.80 11.20
CA ILE A 174 -2.37 -11.04 11.00
C ILE A 174 -1.42 -10.88 9.82
N LEU A 175 -1.92 -10.45 8.66
CA LEU A 175 -1.12 -10.27 7.45
C LEU A 175 -0.02 -9.22 7.65
N PHE A 176 -0.34 -8.11 8.33
CA PHE A 176 0.65 -7.09 8.67
C PHE A 176 1.77 -7.65 9.57
N LEU A 177 1.44 -8.40 10.62
CA LEU A 177 2.44 -8.98 11.53
C LEU A 177 3.33 -9.99 10.80
N VAL A 178 2.72 -10.89 10.00
CA VAL A 178 3.45 -11.89 9.21
C VAL A 178 4.41 -11.21 8.24
N MET A 179 3.94 -10.23 7.47
CA MET A 179 4.77 -9.58 6.46
C MET A 179 5.78 -8.60 7.06
N SER A 180 5.47 -8.01 8.21
CA SER A 180 6.45 -7.25 8.99
C SER A 180 7.59 -8.14 9.50
N PHE A 181 7.26 -9.36 9.95
CA PHE A 181 8.27 -10.37 10.29
C PHE A 181 9.09 -10.78 9.06
N VAL A 182 8.43 -11.10 7.94
CA VAL A 182 9.11 -11.46 6.68
C VAL A 182 10.08 -10.37 6.26
N LEU A 183 9.64 -9.11 6.26
CA LEU A 183 10.47 -7.99 5.82
C LEU A 183 11.65 -7.71 6.75
N ASN A 184 11.42 -7.73 8.08
CA ASN A 184 12.42 -7.30 9.05
C ASN A 184 13.34 -8.41 9.55
N LYS A 185 12.92 -9.69 9.50
CA LYS A 185 13.61 -10.80 10.17
C LYS A 185 14.12 -11.89 9.24
N THR A 186 13.68 -11.93 7.96
CA THR A 186 14.06 -13.00 7.05
C THR A 186 15.16 -12.61 6.06
N TYR A 187 15.76 -13.62 5.41
CA TYR A 187 16.69 -13.41 4.30
C TYR A 187 16.02 -12.74 3.10
N PHE A 188 14.73 -13.03 2.87
CA PHE A 188 13.96 -12.42 1.80
C PHE A 188 13.89 -10.91 1.98
N GLY A 189 13.50 -10.43 3.16
CA GLY A 189 13.42 -9.00 3.45
C GLY A 189 14.77 -8.28 3.28
N ARG A 190 15.88 -8.90 3.73
CA ARG A 190 17.22 -8.33 3.49
C ARG A 190 17.55 -8.17 2.01
N LYS A 191 17.15 -9.16 1.16
CA LYS A 191 17.32 -9.08 -0.30
C LYS A 191 16.45 -7.99 -0.92
N VAL A 192 15.22 -7.76 -0.41
CA VAL A 192 14.35 -6.65 -0.85
C VAL A 192 15.04 -5.31 -0.61
N TYR A 193 15.56 -5.07 0.60
CA TYR A 193 16.30 -3.85 0.93
C TYR A 193 17.58 -3.69 0.09
N ALA A 194 18.34 -4.77 -0.11
CA ALA A 194 19.56 -4.75 -0.91
C ALA A 194 19.26 -4.42 -2.37
N LEU A 195 18.20 -5.02 -2.94
CA LEU A 195 17.74 -4.77 -4.30
C LEU A 195 17.37 -3.30 -4.51
N GLY A 196 16.58 -2.72 -3.58
CA GLY A 196 16.17 -1.32 -3.66
C GLY A 196 17.31 -0.33 -3.40
N GLY A 197 18.23 -0.67 -2.49
CA GLY A 197 19.34 0.23 -2.16
C GLY A 197 20.39 0.35 -3.27
N ASN A 198 20.80 -0.75 -3.88
CA ASN A 198 21.71 -0.78 -5.03
C ASN A 198 21.57 -2.14 -5.76
N PRO A 199 20.80 -2.20 -6.86
CA PRO A 199 20.62 -3.42 -7.64
C PRO A 199 21.93 -4.03 -8.16
N GLU A 200 22.90 -3.19 -8.55
CA GLU A 200 24.17 -3.66 -9.07
C GLU A 200 25.05 -4.31 -7.98
N ALA A 201 25.15 -3.67 -6.82
CA ALA A 201 25.82 -4.26 -5.66
C ALA A 201 25.13 -5.55 -5.19
N ALA A 202 23.80 -5.59 -5.22
CA ALA A 202 23.03 -6.79 -4.87
C ALA A 202 23.33 -7.94 -5.86
N ARG A 203 23.45 -7.64 -7.17
CA ARG A 203 23.83 -8.61 -8.20
C ARG A 203 25.24 -9.16 -7.98
N LEU A 204 26.21 -8.29 -7.68
CA LEU A 204 27.58 -8.70 -7.38
C LEU A 204 27.67 -9.57 -6.09
N ALA A 205 26.76 -9.35 -5.14
CA ALA A 205 26.61 -10.19 -3.95
C ALA A 205 25.86 -11.52 -4.21
N GLY A 206 25.58 -11.88 -5.48
CA GLY A 206 24.96 -13.15 -5.87
C GLY A 206 23.43 -13.16 -5.78
N ILE A 207 22.76 -12.01 -5.61
CA ILE A 207 21.29 -11.93 -5.61
C ILE A 207 20.78 -11.95 -7.05
N ASN A 208 19.94 -12.93 -7.38
CA ASN A 208 19.25 -12.95 -8.67
C ASN A 208 18.13 -11.92 -8.70
N ILE A 209 18.40 -10.79 -9.38
CA ILE A 209 17.51 -9.61 -9.45
C ILE A 209 16.15 -9.98 -10.04
N ASN A 210 16.13 -10.71 -11.16
CA ASN A 210 14.88 -11.05 -11.84
C ASN A 210 14.02 -11.98 -10.97
N LYS A 211 14.61 -12.99 -10.34
CA LYS A 211 13.89 -13.88 -9.42
C LYS A 211 13.30 -13.10 -8.24
N MET A 212 14.03 -12.13 -7.72
CA MET A 212 13.53 -11.27 -6.64
C MET A 212 12.35 -10.41 -7.10
N ARG A 213 12.43 -9.79 -8.29
CA ARG A 213 11.33 -9.00 -8.86
C ARG A 213 10.07 -9.84 -9.04
N TYR A 214 10.16 -11.04 -9.61
CA TYR A 214 9.02 -11.95 -9.73
C TYR A 214 8.44 -12.37 -8.37
N SER A 215 9.29 -12.64 -7.38
CA SER A 215 8.81 -13.00 -6.03
C SER A 215 8.06 -11.84 -5.36
N ILE A 216 8.53 -10.61 -5.56
CA ILE A 216 7.89 -9.39 -5.04
C ILE A 216 6.55 -9.16 -5.75
N ALA A 217 6.50 -9.29 -7.06
CA ALA A 217 5.28 -9.18 -7.85
C ALA A 217 4.23 -10.23 -7.46
N ALA A 218 4.66 -11.47 -7.19
CA ALA A 218 3.76 -12.50 -6.70
C ALA A 218 3.16 -12.14 -5.32
N ILE A 219 3.97 -11.59 -4.41
CA ILE A 219 3.48 -11.09 -3.12
C ILE A 219 2.47 -9.96 -3.35
N GLU A 220 2.80 -8.97 -4.18
CA GLU A 220 1.89 -7.86 -4.51
C GLU A 220 0.56 -8.38 -5.04
N GLY A 221 0.58 -9.28 -6.03
CA GLY A 221 -0.63 -9.87 -6.60
C GLY A 221 -1.49 -10.62 -5.57
N VAL A 222 -0.87 -11.35 -4.62
CA VAL A 222 -1.62 -11.98 -3.52
C VAL A 222 -2.33 -10.93 -2.67
N PHE A 223 -1.64 -9.85 -2.29
CA PHE A 223 -2.22 -8.81 -1.44
C PHE A 223 -3.30 -8.00 -2.15
N ILE A 224 -3.13 -7.69 -3.44
CA ILE A 224 -4.17 -7.05 -4.26
C ILE A 224 -5.39 -7.97 -4.38
N GLY A 225 -5.19 -9.28 -4.59
CA GLY A 225 -6.30 -10.24 -4.66
C GLY A 225 -7.10 -10.29 -3.37
N ILE A 226 -6.42 -10.37 -2.20
CA ILE A 226 -7.07 -10.34 -0.88
C ILE A 226 -7.79 -9.00 -0.64
N ASP A 227 -7.17 -7.91 -1.02
CA ASP A 227 -7.72 -6.57 -0.93
C ASP A 227 -9.06 -6.45 -1.68
N VAL A 228 -9.12 -6.89 -2.93
CA VAL A 228 -10.35 -6.86 -3.74
C VAL A 228 -11.45 -7.72 -3.09
N VAL A 229 -11.11 -8.90 -2.56
CA VAL A 229 -12.07 -9.76 -1.83
C VAL A 229 -12.69 -9.02 -0.66
N LEU A 230 -11.88 -8.30 0.12
CA LEU A 230 -12.39 -7.52 1.24
C LEU A 230 -13.26 -6.33 0.77
N LEU A 231 -12.82 -5.63 -0.26
CA LEU A 231 -13.50 -4.45 -0.77
C LEU A 231 -14.90 -4.80 -1.30
N ILE A 232 -15.01 -5.75 -2.25
CA ILE A 232 -16.31 -6.14 -2.80
C ILE A 232 -17.16 -6.93 -1.78
N GLY A 233 -16.52 -7.72 -0.92
CA GLY A 233 -17.20 -8.39 0.19
C GLY A 233 -17.85 -7.38 1.14
N ARG A 234 -17.18 -6.25 1.41
CA ARG A 234 -17.71 -5.17 2.24
C ARG A 234 -18.84 -4.39 1.56
N LEU A 235 -18.65 -4.05 0.28
CA LEU A 235 -19.65 -3.31 -0.50
C LEU A 235 -20.90 -4.18 -0.81
N GLY A 236 -20.73 -5.51 -0.86
CA GLY A 236 -21.78 -6.43 -1.33
C GLY A 236 -22.10 -6.29 -2.81
N SER A 237 -21.26 -5.56 -3.54
CA SER A 237 -21.42 -5.25 -4.96
C SER A 237 -20.05 -4.94 -5.58
N ALA A 238 -19.98 -4.97 -6.92
CA ALA A 238 -18.83 -4.52 -7.68
C ALA A 238 -19.22 -3.43 -8.69
N VAL A 239 -18.39 -2.38 -8.72
CA VAL A 239 -18.56 -1.22 -9.63
C VAL A 239 -17.28 -1.06 -10.43
N SER A 240 -17.38 -0.66 -11.69
CA SER A 240 -16.23 -0.49 -12.59
C SER A 240 -15.18 0.52 -12.13
N THR A 241 -15.53 1.42 -11.21
CA THR A 241 -14.64 2.49 -10.71
C THR A 241 -14.22 2.32 -9.26
N MET A 242 -14.49 1.18 -8.63
CA MET A 242 -14.33 1.02 -7.18
C MET A 242 -12.89 1.11 -6.67
N GLY A 243 -11.91 0.75 -7.50
CA GLY A 243 -10.49 0.82 -7.16
C GLY A 243 -9.78 2.08 -7.63
N VAL A 244 -10.45 2.94 -8.40
CA VAL A 244 -9.84 4.13 -9.01
C VAL A 244 -9.32 5.10 -7.96
N GLY A 245 -8.03 5.49 -8.07
CA GLY A 245 -7.36 6.38 -7.13
C GLY A 245 -6.82 5.70 -5.86
N THR A 246 -7.05 4.38 -5.71
CA THR A 246 -6.49 3.60 -4.61
C THR A 246 -4.98 3.60 -4.66
N GLU A 247 -4.38 3.47 -5.85
CA GLU A 247 -2.94 3.54 -6.10
C GLU A 247 -2.32 4.80 -5.49
N PHE A 248 -2.90 5.97 -5.76
CA PHE A 248 -2.41 7.25 -5.20
C PHE A 248 -2.64 7.36 -3.69
N THR A 249 -3.76 6.85 -3.19
CA THR A 249 -4.07 6.86 -1.76
C THR A 249 -3.07 6.00 -0.98
N VAL A 250 -2.79 4.80 -1.48
CA VAL A 250 -1.85 3.86 -0.87
C VAL A 250 -0.43 4.41 -0.95
N MET A 251 0.00 4.92 -2.11
CA MET A 251 1.32 5.54 -2.26
C MET A 251 1.51 6.73 -1.31
N THR A 252 0.48 7.57 -1.14
CA THR A 252 0.53 8.68 -0.19
C THR A 252 0.81 8.18 1.23
N GLY A 253 0.10 7.13 1.67
CA GLY A 253 0.32 6.51 2.97
C GLY A 253 1.71 5.88 3.11
N ILE A 254 2.22 5.24 2.05
CA ILE A 254 3.55 4.62 2.00
C ILE A 254 4.65 5.69 2.12
N PHE A 255 4.58 6.78 1.37
CA PHE A 255 5.54 7.88 1.46
C PHE A 255 5.46 8.60 2.80
N LEU A 256 4.26 8.89 3.30
CA LEU A 256 4.06 9.46 4.63
C LEU A 256 4.62 8.51 5.71
N GLY A 257 4.55 7.20 5.48
CA GLY A 257 5.14 6.14 6.30
C GLY A 257 6.65 6.07 6.26
N GLY A 258 7.31 6.90 5.43
CA GLY A 258 8.77 7.03 5.35
C GLY A 258 9.45 5.96 4.50
N VAL A 259 8.73 5.36 3.55
CA VAL A 259 9.35 4.54 2.49
C VAL A 259 9.91 5.46 1.44
N SER A 260 11.18 5.29 1.09
CA SER A 260 11.85 6.11 0.11
C SER A 260 11.43 5.79 -1.33
N MET A 261 11.24 6.82 -2.15
CA MET A 261 10.96 6.69 -3.57
C MET A 261 12.09 5.97 -4.34
N ARG A 262 13.34 6.07 -3.86
CA ARG A 262 14.47 5.34 -4.46
C ARG A 262 14.52 3.87 -4.08
N GLY A 263 13.68 3.43 -3.13
CA GLY A 263 13.73 2.10 -2.55
C GLY A 263 14.84 1.89 -1.51
N GLY A 264 14.95 0.69 -0.98
CA GLY A 264 15.98 0.29 -0.03
C GLY A 264 15.86 0.86 1.39
N GLU A 265 14.90 1.75 1.63
CA GLU A 265 14.64 2.37 2.94
C GLU A 265 13.13 2.38 3.25
N GLY A 266 12.79 2.22 4.53
CA GLY A 266 11.42 2.26 5.02
C GLY A 266 11.09 1.12 5.99
N LYS A 267 9.92 1.19 6.61
CA LYS A 267 9.39 0.17 7.53
C LYS A 267 7.90 -0.02 7.30
N LEU A 268 7.45 -1.27 7.30
CA LEU A 268 6.02 -1.56 7.15
C LEU A 268 5.17 -0.95 8.27
N SER A 269 5.73 -0.82 9.50
CA SER A 269 5.04 -0.14 10.61
C SER A 269 4.80 1.35 10.36
N GLY A 270 5.74 2.02 9.68
CA GLY A 270 5.56 3.41 9.26
C GLY A 270 4.45 3.53 8.21
N VAL A 271 4.43 2.61 7.24
CA VAL A 271 3.36 2.54 6.22
C VAL A 271 1.99 2.36 6.86
N PHE A 272 1.87 1.45 7.83
CA PHE A 272 0.63 1.24 8.56
C PHE A 272 0.13 2.55 9.23
N ALA A 273 1.04 3.27 9.90
CA ALA A 273 0.72 4.58 10.46
C ALA A 273 0.34 5.61 9.38
N GLY A 274 1.05 5.64 8.26
CA GLY A 274 0.78 6.55 7.14
C GLY A 274 -0.60 6.32 6.51
N ILE A 275 -0.99 5.06 6.28
CA ILE A 275 -2.34 4.72 5.78
C ILE A 275 -3.41 5.13 6.81
N LEU A 276 -3.17 4.89 8.11
CA LEU A 276 -4.10 5.34 9.15
C LEU A 276 -4.22 6.87 9.23
N CYS A 277 -3.14 7.62 8.98
CA CYS A 277 -3.22 9.09 8.87
C CYS A 277 -4.18 9.50 7.75
N ILE A 278 -4.06 8.91 6.57
CA ILE A 278 -4.96 9.21 5.43
C ILE A 278 -6.40 8.80 5.76
N ALA A 279 -6.58 7.65 6.40
CA ALA A 279 -7.88 7.14 6.84
C ALA A 279 -8.55 8.11 7.84
N LEU A 280 -7.81 8.57 8.84
CA LEU A 280 -8.29 9.54 9.84
C LEU A 280 -8.65 10.88 9.22
N LEU A 281 -7.78 11.41 8.36
CA LEU A 281 -8.05 12.66 7.64
C LEU A 281 -9.33 12.55 6.81
N THR A 282 -9.48 11.47 6.05
CA THR A 282 -10.69 11.22 5.25
C THR A 282 -11.93 11.11 6.12
N ASN A 283 -11.87 10.33 7.21
CA ASN A 283 -12.96 10.17 8.15
C ASN A 283 -13.33 11.50 8.83
N GLY A 284 -12.33 12.26 9.31
CA GLY A 284 -12.56 13.56 9.94
C GLY A 284 -13.17 14.58 8.97
N MET A 285 -12.73 14.61 7.73
CA MET A 285 -13.31 15.47 6.70
C MET A 285 -14.77 15.08 6.38
N GLN A 286 -15.09 13.77 6.36
CA GLN A 286 -16.45 13.28 6.19
C GLN A 286 -17.34 13.67 7.36
N LEU A 287 -16.87 13.53 8.59
CA LEU A 287 -17.60 13.95 9.79
C LEU A 287 -17.85 15.45 9.84
N ALA A 288 -16.92 16.24 9.31
CA ALA A 288 -17.06 17.69 9.16
C ALA A 288 -17.97 18.11 7.97
N GLY A 289 -18.58 17.15 7.25
CA GLY A 289 -19.44 17.43 6.09
C GLY A 289 -18.69 17.94 4.86
N ILE A 290 -17.35 17.79 4.80
CA ILE A 290 -16.54 18.25 3.67
C ILE A 290 -16.79 17.34 2.48
N ASN A 291 -17.14 17.94 1.34
CA ASN A 291 -17.41 17.22 0.10
C ASN A 291 -16.19 16.37 -0.32
N ILE A 292 -16.47 15.19 -0.88
CA ILE A 292 -15.46 14.21 -1.32
C ILE A 292 -14.44 14.81 -2.31
N TYR A 293 -14.84 15.78 -3.13
CA TYR A 293 -13.93 16.42 -4.09
C TYR A 293 -12.79 17.20 -3.40
N TYR A 294 -13.06 17.85 -2.28
CA TYR A 294 -12.01 18.49 -1.48
C TYR A 294 -11.07 17.48 -0.85
N GLN A 295 -11.57 16.28 -0.53
CA GLN A 295 -10.73 15.20 0.00
C GLN A 295 -9.71 14.73 -1.06
N TYR A 296 -10.07 14.70 -2.34
CA TYR A 296 -9.11 14.41 -3.43
C TYR A 296 -8.01 15.48 -3.52
N VAL A 297 -8.38 16.76 -3.42
CA VAL A 297 -7.41 17.88 -3.43
C VAL A 297 -6.44 17.76 -2.26
N VAL A 298 -6.96 17.54 -1.04
CA VAL A 298 -6.13 17.39 0.17
C VAL A 298 -5.18 16.21 0.06
N ARG A 299 -5.65 15.06 -0.43
CA ARG A 299 -4.78 13.89 -0.67
C ARG A 299 -3.66 14.19 -1.65
N GLY A 300 -3.97 14.88 -2.76
CA GLY A 300 -2.96 15.29 -3.74
C GLY A 300 -1.90 16.21 -3.15
N ILE A 301 -2.30 17.18 -2.33
CA ILE A 301 -1.39 18.08 -1.62
C ILE A 301 -0.50 17.30 -0.64
N ILE A 302 -1.07 16.35 0.12
CA ILE A 302 -0.32 15.51 1.05
C ILE A 302 0.68 14.63 0.31
N LEU A 303 0.27 14.03 -0.81
CA LEU A 303 1.16 13.23 -1.66
C LEU A 303 2.34 14.05 -2.15
N LEU A 304 2.08 15.24 -2.68
CA LEU A 304 3.13 16.14 -3.17
C LEU A 304 4.07 16.57 -2.04
N ALA A 305 3.54 16.91 -0.86
CA ALA A 305 4.32 17.27 0.30
C ALA A 305 5.19 16.09 0.80
N ALA A 306 4.64 14.87 0.85
CA ALA A 306 5.35 13.68 1.29
C ALA A 306 6.51 13.32 0.34
N ILE A 307 6.26 13.33 -0.98
CA ILE A 307 7.31 13.11 -1.99
C ILE A 307 8.36 14.22 -1.95
N GLY A 308 7.93 15.48 -1.89
CA GLY A 308 8.83 16.62 -1.80
C GLY A 308 9.75 16.56 -0.58
N TYR A 309 9.22 16.14 0.56
CA TYR A 309 10.00 15.94 1.78
C TYR A 309 11.00 14.78 1.66
N ASP A 310 10.62 13.66 1.04
CA ASP A 310 11.53 12.53 0.79
C ASP A 310 12.69 12.96 -0.12
N VAL A 311 12.40 13.62 -1.24
CA VAL A 311 13.40 14.14 -2.18
C VAL A 311 14.33 15.16 -1.50
N TYR A 312 13.79 16.06 -0.67
CA TYR A 312 14.60 17.01 0.10
C TYR A 312 15.56 16.29 1.06
N GLN A 313 15.08 15.29 1.80
CA GLN A 313 15.91 14.50 2.71
C GLN A 313 17.03 13.77 1.97
N MET A 314 16.71 13.14 0.82
CA MET A 314 17.69 12.47 -0.01
C MET A 314 18.79 13.42 -0.49
N THR A 315 18.42 14.56 -1.06
CA THR A 315 19.36 15.58 -1.55
C THR A 315 20.28 16.06 -0.43
N ARG A 316 19.72 16.29 0.76
CA ARG A 316 20.51 16.67 1.93
C ARG A 316 21.52 15.60 2.36
N ARG A 317 21.12 14.32 2.34
CA ARG A 317 22.01 13.18 2.66
C ARG A 317 23.12 13.04 1.63
N ASP A 318 22.81 13.17 0.34
CA ASP A 318 23.78 13.08 -0.76
C ASP A 318 24.81 14.20 -0.66
N ASN A 319 24.37 15.44 -0.38
CA ASN A 319 25.26 16.58 -0.18
C ASN A 319 26.19 16.42 1.05
N MET A 320 25.66 15.87 2.14
CA MET A 320 26.49 15.58 3.31
C MET A 320 27.56 14.50 3.04
N LYS A 321 27.21 13.47 2.25
CA LYS A 321 28.17 12.43 1.83
C LYS A 321 29.27 13.01 0.92
N LYS A 322 28.91 13.89 -0.03
CA LYS A 322 29.89 14.56 -0.90
C LYS A 322 30.88 15.39 -0.09
N ARG A 323 30.38 16.23 0.82
CA ARG A 323 31.25 17.04 1.70
C ARG A 323 32.23 16.18 2.52
N LYS A 324 31.76 15.11 3.14
CA LYS A 324 32.65 14.20 3.90
C LYS A 324 33.70 13.53 3.01
N LEU A 325 33.37 13.22 1.76
CA LEU A 325 34.35 12.66 0.81
C LEU A 325 35.39 13.70 0.36
N GLU A 326 35.01 14.95 0.19
CA GLU A 326 35.89 16.07 -0.12
C GLU A 326 36.85 16.34 1.04
N GLU A 327 36.32 16.47 2.27
CA GLU A 327 37.13 16.63 3.50
C GLU A 327 38.12 15.47 3.68
N ALA A 328 37.69 14.23 3.45
CA ALA A 328 38.57 13.07 3.53
C ALA A 328 39.64 13.01 2.43
N ARG A 329 39.38 13.59 1.26
CA ARG A 329 40.37 13.72 0.16
C ARG A 329 41.38 14.82 0.47
N GLU A 330 40.94 15.94 1.02
CA GLU A 330 41.82 17.04 1.44
C GLU A 330 42.73 16.60 2.58
N ALA A 331 42.21 15.90 3.58
CA ALA A 331 43.02 15.35 4.68
C ALA A 331 44.04 14.29 4.26
N LYS A 332 43.88 13.64 3.09
CA LYS A 332 44.87 12.72 2.53
C LYS A 332 45.90 13.41 1.65
N ARG A 333 45.66 14.66 1.26
CA ARG A 333 46.60 15.47 0.42
C ARG A 333 47.50 16.38 1.26
N ALA A 334 47.06 16.68 2.50
CA ALA A 334 47.84 17.35 3.53
C ALA A 334 48.74 16.36 4.30
#